data_5b4082a2983ab64925572b3a1a01ceb4
#
_entry.id   5b4082a2983ab64925572b3a1a01ceb4
#
_cell.length_a   1.000
_cell.length_b   1.000
_cell.length_c   1.000
_cell.angle_alpha   90.00
_cell.angle_beta   90.00
_cell.angle_gamma   90.00
#
_symmetry.space_group_name_H-M   'P 1'
#
loop_
_entity.id
_entity.type
_entity.pdbx_description
1 polymer ?
#
loop_
_entity_poly.entity_id
_entity_poly.type
_entity_poly.pdbx_seq_one_letter_code
_entity_poly.pdbx_strand_id
1 'polypeptide(L)'
;MSETPAVSRRLLLGGAVATGAAAVGMTAAAPAAAAATGQVPRRRPGQKSMIGVPFQVHRTVRVGVIGLGNRGGGMVESWAAVPGCTVTAVCDIRADRARRAADRLVSKGEPRPAEYGGSADSYARMLRRDDIDLVYIATPWEFHYEHGRAALLSGRHAVVELPIATELRELWDLVDTSERTRRHLLLAENCSYGRNELAMLRMAHAGLFGDITNGHGGYQHDLRELLFSDTYYTDSWRRLWHTRSTASLYPMHGLAPIAAAMDINRGDRMTTLAATATAPKGLADYRERFVPRGHPSWKETYINGDLVTCLIETDKGRIIRAEHEVSSPRPYSRINTLAGSRGIVEDYTGPAPTGARVYLEPDHGGHTWRDFADYRKEYDHWLWQKVGDDAANNGGHGGMDYVLQWRTVQLMRAGLVPDIDVYDSAAWCSAVPLSAASLARNGRPVEVPDFTRGAWSAKRPGLDSSPTDMPPVG
;
A
#
# COMPACT_ATOMS: atom_id res chain seq x y z
N MET A 1 -56.69 -17.23 23.60
CA MET A 1 -56.97 -18.44 24.41
C MET A 1 -56.17 -19.55 23.74
N SER A 2 -55.23 -20.14 24.28
CA SER A 2 -54.61 -20.50 25.55
C SER A 2 -53.11 -20.74 25.28
N GLU A 3 -52.26 -20.13 25.98
CA GLU A 3 -51.49 -20.59 27.17
C GLU A 3 -50.24 -21.41 26.85
N THR A 4 -49.12 -20.80 27.22
CA THR A 4 -47.77 -21.38 27.45
C THR A 4 -47.81 -22.42 28.59
N PRO A 5 -46.80 -23.32 28.65
CA PRO A 5 -46.08 -23.28 29.92
C PRO A 5 -44.54 -23.33 29.80
N ALA A 6 -43.95 -22.65 30.77
CA ALA A 6 -42.54 -22.70 31.17
C ALA A 6 -42.19 -24.01 31.88
N VAL A 7 -40.97 -24.50 31.69
CA VAL A 7 -40.38 -25.52 32.58
C VAL A 7 -38.97 -25.13 33.02
N SER A 8 -38.80 -25.26 34.30
CA SER A 8 -37.72 -24.80 35.16
C SER A 8 -36.42 -25.62 35.09
N ARG A 9 -35.36 -24.97 35.61
CA ARG A 9 -34.06 -25.53 35.99
C ARG A 9 -34.17 -26.65 37.02
N ARG A 10 -33.36 -27.72 36.88
CA ARG A 10 -32.80 -28.44 38.04
C ARG A 10 -31.38 -28.93 37.76
N LEU A 11 -30.50 -28.57 38.69
CA LEU A 11 -29.14 -29.12 38.88
C LEU A 11 -29.22 -30.63 39.20
N LEU A 12 -28.18 -31.37 38.80
CA LEU A 12 -27.69 -32.54 39.52
C LEU A 12 -26.16 -32.64 39.41
N LEU A 13 -25.55 -32.60 40.59
CA LEU A 13 -24.14 -32.90 40.87
C LEU A 13 -23.93 -34.44 40.93
N GLY A 14 -22.72 -34.84 40.58
CA GLY A 14 -22.16 -36.04 41.15
C GLY A 14 -21.29 -36.93 40.27
N GLY A 15 -20.01 -37.10 40.63
CA GLY A 15 -19.28 -38.33 40.47
C GLY A 15 -18.03 -38.31 39.61
N ALA A 16 -16.87 -38.10 40.25
CA ALA A 16 -15.53 -38.30 39.66
C ALA A 16 -15.19 -39.78 39.54
N VAL A 17 -14.57 -40.19 38.45
CA VAL A 17 -13.56 -41.27 38.41
C VAL A 17 -12.44 -40.86 37.45
N ALA A 18 -11.23 -40.82 37.99
CA ALA A 18 -10.00 -40.54 37.27
C ALA A 18 -9.48 -41.83 36.62
N THR A 19 -9.15 -41.77 35.32
CA THR A 19 -8.15 -42.68 34.74
C THR A 19 -7.26 -41.84 33.81
N GLY A 20 -5.97 -41.81 34.11
CA GLY A 20 -4.98 -41.05 33.41
C GLY A 20 -4.67 -41.64 32.01
N ALA A 21 -4.58 -40.74 31.05
CA ALA A 21 -3.80 -40.92 29.84
C ALA A 21 -3.05 -39.63 29.57
N ALA A 22 -1.73 -39.66 29.66
CA ALA A 22 -0.84 -38.56 29.36
C ALA A 22 -0.91 -38.28 27.86
N ALA A 23 -1.68 -37.28 27.45
CA ALA A 23 -1.58 -36.64 26.13
C ALA A 23 -0.56 -35.50 26.26
N VAL A 24 0.59 -35.66 25.64
CA VAL A 24 1.54 -34.58 25.41
C VAL A 24 0.88 -33.57 24.47
N GLY A 25 0.19 -32.62 25.01
CA GLY A 25 -0.34 -31.47 24.32
C GLY A 25 0.80 -30.53 23.96
N MET A 26 1.28 -30.58 22.72
CA MET A 26 1.99 -29.44 22.13
C MET A 26 0.97 -28.30 21.99
N THR A 27 0.87 -27.46 23.01
CA THR A 27 0.31 -26.12 22.87
C THR A 27 1.24 -25.34 21.98
N ALA A 28 0.88 -25.20 20.70
CA ALA A 28 1.42 -24.16 19.88
C ALA A 28 1.04 -22.83 20.58
N ALA A 29 2.00 -22.26 21.30
CA ALA A 29 1.88 -20.89 21.81
C ALA A 29 1.74 -19.99 20.58
N ALA A 30 0.51 -19.46 20.38
CA ALA A 30 0.32 -18.33 19.50
C ALA A 30 1.35 -17.27 19.91
N PRO A 31 2.10 -16.68 18.97
CA PRO A 31 3.02 -15.61 19.31
C PRO A 31 2.19 -14.53 20.01
N ALA A 32 2.54 -14.22 21.23
CA ALA A 32 1.92 -13.14 21.99
C ALA A 32 2.05 -11.89 21.13
N ALA A 33 0.92 -11.38 20.62
CA ALA A 33 0.87 -10.09 19.98
C ALA A 33 1.41 -9.10 21.01
N ALA A 34 2.65 -8.67 20.84
CA ALA A 34 3.22 -7.60 21.62
C ALA A 34 2.23 -6.46 21.53
N ALA A 35 1.66 -6.08 22.68
CA ALA A 35 0.71 -5.00 22.75
C ALA A 35 1.35 -3.80 22.03
N ALA A 36 0.69 -3.31 20.96
CA ALA A 36 1.06 -2.07 20.33
C ALA A 36 0.85 -0.98 21.40
N THR A 37 1.88 -0.75 22.21
CA THR A 37 1.94 0.41 23.07
C THR A 37 2.24 1.56 22.12
N GLY A 38 1.39 2.60 22.12
CA GLY A 38 1.56 3.80 21.30
C GLY A 38 2.80 4.63 21.63
N GLN A 39 3.81 4.02 22.25
CA GLN A 39 5.07 4.67 22.57
C GLN A 39 5.87 4.90 21.28
N VAL A 40 5.96 6.17 20.91
CA VAL A 40 6.82 6.64 19.84
C VAL A 40 8.29 6.45 20.25
N PRO A 41 9.07 5.58 19.57
CA PRO A 41 10.48 5.38 19.92
C PRO A 41 11.26 6.68 19.79
N ARG A 42 12.13 6.97 20.76
CA ARG A 42 13.01 8.15 20.68
C ARG A 42 14.09 7.93 19.62
N ARG A 43 14.45 9.01 18.91
CA ARG A 43 15.64 9.00 18.03
C ARG A 43 16.90 8.69 18.83
N ARG A 44 17.78 7.91 18.25
CA ARG A 44 19.11 7.67 18.81
C ARG A 44 19.96 8.94 18.71
N PRO A 45 21.00 9.12 19.54
CA PRO A 45 21.95 10.22 19.41
C PRO A 45 22.48 10.33 17.97
N GLY A 46 22.45 11.52 17.39
CA GLY A 46 22.89 11.80 16.02
C GLY A 46 21.90 11.44 14.91
N GLN A 47 20.81 10.72 15.20
CA GLN A 47 19.75 10.43 14.23
C GLN A 47 18.90 11.68 13.97
N LYS A 48 18.68 12.02 12.69
CA LYS A 48 17.95 13.24 12.28
C LYS A 48 16.78 12.89 11.36
N SER A 49 15.69 13.66 11.48
CA SER A 49 14.52 13.53 10.60
C SER A 49 14.90 13.59 9.13
N MET A 50 14.15 12.84 8.32
CA MET A 50 14.21 12.91 6.85
C MET A 50 13.23 13.94 6.25
N ILE A 51 12.37 14.55 7.07
CA ILE A 51 11.44 15.59 6.60
C ILE A 51 12.21 16.74 5.98
N GLY A 52 11.83 17.13 4.77
CA GLY A 52 12.46 18.22 4.02
C GLY A 52 13.88 17.92 3.51
N VAL A 53 14.37 16.70 3.63
CA VAL A 53 15.66 16.30 3.08
C VAL A 53 15.51 16.04 1.59
N PRO A 54 16.24 16.75 0.70
CA PRO A 54 16.17 16.50 -0.72
C PRO A 54 16.97 15.25 -1.11
N PHE A 55 16.68 14.69 -2.28
CA PHE A 55 17.56 13.73 -2.91
C PHE A 55 18.93 14.35 -3.27
N GLN A 56 19.97 13.54 -3.36
CA GLN A 56 21.17 13.91 -4.10
C GLN A 56 20.82 14.09 -5.58
N VAL A 57 21.43 15.07 -6.23
CA VAL A 57 21.25 15.32 -7.67
C VAL A 57 21.93 14.22 -8.48
N HIS A 58 21.17 13.58 -9.37
CA HIS A 58 21.66 12.58 -10.30
C HIS A 58 21.35 12.99 -11.74
N ARG A 59 22.35 13.13 -12.61
CA ARG A 59 22.11 13.39 -14.03
C ARG A 59 21.32 12.26 -14.68
N THR A 60 21.66 11.02 -14.35
CA THR A 60 20.96 9.80 -14.73
C THR A 60 20.74 8.99 -13.46
N VAL A 61 19.50 8.55 -13.22
CA VAL A 61 19.14 7.70 -12.09
C VAL A 61 19.36 6.23 -12.48
N ARG A 62 20.26 5.55 -11.78
CA ARG A 62 20.63 4.17 -12.03
C ARG A 62 19.81 3.27 -11.10
N VAL A 63 18.97 2.43 -11.72
CA VAL A 63 17.98 1.61 -10.98
C VAL A 63 18.43 0.16 -10.95
N GLY A 64 18.41 -0.42 -9.74
CA GLY A 64 18.46 -1.87 -9.53
C GLY A 64 17.06 -2.40 -9.19
N VAL A 65 16.66 -3.54 -9.74
CA VAL A 65 15.33 -4.14 -9.52
C VAL A 65 15.46 -5.46 -8.78
N ILE A 66 14.75 -5.62 -7.65
CA ILE A 66 14.69 -6.87 -6.86
C ILE A 66 13.27 -7.44 -6.91
N GLY A 67 13.16 -8.70 -7.35
CA GLY A 67 11.87 -9.37 -7.57
C GLY A 67 11.34 -9.14 -8.98
N LEU A 68 11.40 -10.18 -9.83
CA LEU A 68 11.04 -10.13 -11.24
C LEU A 68 9.88 -11.07 -11.56
N GLY A 69 8.98 -11.21 -10.60
CA GLY A 69 7.67 -11.84 -10.79
C GLY A 69 6.78 -11.00 -11.70
N ASN A 70 5.46 -11.24 -11.69
CA ASN A 70 4.53 -10.52 -12.56
C ASN A 70 4.67 -9.00 -12.41
N ARG A 71 4.64 -8.47 -11.17
CA ARG A 71 4.76 -7.03 -10.92
C ARG A 71 6.13 -6.50 -11.32
N GLY A 72 7.19 -6.97 -10.69
CA GLY A 72 8.53 -6.44 -10.93
C GLY A 72 9.03 -6.69 -12.35
N GLY A 73 8.71 -7.85 -12.94
CA GLY A 73 9.06 -8.15 -14.33
C GLY A 73 8.43 -7.18 -15.34
N GLY A 74 7.18 -6.75 -15.12
CA GLY A 74 6.52 -5.73 -15.95
C GLY A 74 7.07 -4.32 -15.72
N MET A 75 7.54 -4.02 -14.51
CA MET A 75 8.03 -2.69 -14.16
C MET A 75 9.43 -2.38 -14.70
N VAL A 76 10.26 -3.40 -15.00
CA VAL A 76 11.64 -3.19 -15.50
C VAL A 76 11.66 -2.33 -16.76
N GLU A 77 10.81 -2.65 -17.73
CA GLU A 77 10.72 -1.92 -18.99
C GLU A 77 10.16 -0.52 -18.80
N SER A 78 9.18 -0.39 -17.91
CA SER A 78 8.60 0.92 -17.58
C SER A 78 9.62 1.86 -16.93
N TRP A 79 10.48 1.36 -16.00
CA TRP A 79 11.60 2.14 -15.46
C TRP A 79 12.59 2.57 -16.55
N ALA A 80 12.96 1.66 -17.46
CA ALA A 80 13.89 1.97 -18.54
C ALA A 80 13.33 3.02 -19.53
N ALA A 81 12.01 3.06 -19.72
CA ALA A 81 11.36 4.03 -20.59
C ALA A 81 11.31 5.46 -20.01
N VAL A 82 11.66 5.65 -18.73
CA VAL A 82 11.65 6.99 -18.10
C VAL A 82 12.88 7.79 -18.54
N PRO A 83 12.72 9.01 -19.12
CA PRO A 83 13.84 9.87 -19.48
C PRO A 83 14.74 10.18 -18.28
N GLY A 84 16.06 9.92 -18.47
CA GLY A 84 17.04 10.10 -17.41
C GLY A 84 17.10 8.95 -16.39
N CYS A 85 16.55 7.80 -16.73
CA CYS A 85 16.67 6.56 -15.97
C CYS A 85 17.45 5.51 -16.76
N THR A 86 18.13 4.61 -16.07
CA THR A 86 18.77 3.42 -16.66
C THR A 86 18.68 2.27 -15.66
N VAL A 87 18.23 1.10 -16.11
CA VAL A 87 18.24 -0.11 -15.29
C VAL A 87 19.62 -0.76 -15.38
N THR A 88 20.41 -0.72 -14.31
CA THR A 88 21.79 -1.22 -14.29
C THR A 88 21.93 -2.62 -13.73
N ALA A 89 20.94 -3.09 -12.95
CA ALA A 89 20.95 -4.43 -12.39
C ALA A 89 19.53 -4.98 -12.18
N VAL A 90 19.38 -6.29 -12.36
CA VAL A 90 18.14 -7.04 -12.11
C VAL A 90 18.42 -8.26 -11.24
N CYS A 91 17.55 -8.54 -10.29
CA CYS A 91 17.72 -9.61 -9.30
C CYS A 91 16.42 -10.37 -9.05
N ASP A 92 16.48 -11.70 -9.12
CA ASP A 92 15.42 -12.60 -8.67
C ASP A 92 16.03 -13.89 -8.12
N ILE A 93 15.40 -14.51 -7.13
CA ILE A 93 15.84 -15.82 -6.62
C ILE A 93 15.87 -16.87 -7.76
N ARG A 94 15.06 -16.72 -8.78
CA ARG A 94 15.05 -17.53 -10.01
C ARG A 94 15.91 -16.85 -11.08
N ALA A 95 17.10 -17.37 -11.32
CA ALA A 95 18.07 -16.77 -12.27
C ALA A 95 17.54 -16.61 -13.69
N ASP A 96 16.63 -17.50 -14.13
CA ASP A 96 15.99 -17.40 -15.44
C ASP A 96 15.10 -16.15 -15.58
N ARG A 97 14.50 -15.65 -14.51
CA ARG A 97 13.74 -14.39 -14.52
C ARG A 97 14.65 -13.17 -14.69
N ALA A 98 15.81 -13.16 -14.03
CA ALA A 98 16.81 -12.09 -14.22
C ALA A 98 17.28 -12.05 -15.68
N ARG A 99 17.59 -13.22 -16.26
CA ARG A 99 17.97 -13.32 -17.67
C ARG A 99 16.87 -12.82 -18.61
N ARG A 100 15.62 -13.29 -18.44
CA ARG A 100 14.49 -12.82 -19.27
C ARG A 100 14.26 -11.33 -19.19
N ALA A 101 14.40 -10.72 -17.99
CA ALA A 101 14.26 -9.28 -17.83
C ALA A 101 15.39 -8.53 -18.58
N ALA A 102 16.63 -9.00 -18.49
CA ALA A 102 17.75 -8.44 -19.22
C ALA A 102 17.57 -8.58 -20.75
N ASP A 103 17.12 -9.75 -21.23
CA ASP A 103 16.88 -10.00 -22.66
C ASP A 103 15.79 -9.07 -23.22
N ARG A 104 14.72 -8.81 -22.45
CA ARG A 104 13.66 -7.87 -22.85
C ARG A 104 14.18 -6.43 -22.97
N LEU A 105 15.01 -5.97 -22.05
CA LEU A 105 15.63 -4.64 -22.16
C LEU A 105 16.49 -4.52 -23.42
N VAL A 106 17.35 -5.51 -23.67
CA VAL A 106 18.18 -5.56 -24.87
C VAL A 106 17.34 -5.56 -26.15
N SER A 107 16.23 -6.30 -26.19
CA SER A 107 15.33 -6.32 -27.34
C SER A 107 14.67 -4.97 -27.64
N LYS A 108 14.63 -4.08 -26.65
CA LYS A 108 14.15 -2.69 -26.77
C LYS A 108 15.25 -1.67 -27.03
N GLY A 109 16.49 -2.12 -27.23
CA GLY A 109 17.64 -1.26 -27.48
C GLY A 109 18.30 -0.69 -26.21
N GLU A 110 17.86 -1.14 -25.02
CA GLU A 110 18.46 -0.71 -23.76
C GLU A 110 19.76 -1.47 -23.46
N PRO A 111 20.68 -0.87 -22.71
CA PRO A 111 21.88 -1.56 -22.22
C PRO A 111 21.52 -2.81 -21.41
N ARG A 112 22.28 -3.89 -21.57
CA ARG A 112 22.09 -5.11 -20.79
C ARG A 112 22.42 -4.86 -19.31
N PRO A 113 21.48 -5.00 -18.36
CA PRO A 113 21.76 -4.88 -16.94
C PRO A 113 22.56 -6.07 -16.43
N ALA A 114 23.27 -5.90 -15.33
CA ALA A 114 23.88 -7.01 -14.62
C ALA A 114 22.80 -7.92 -13.98
N GLU A 115 22.99 -9.23 -14.12
CA GLU A 115 22.02 -10.24 -13.69
C GLU A 115 22.48 -10.88 -12.35
N TYR A 116 21.54 -10.93 -11.40
CA TYR A 116 21.73 -11.57 -10.09
C TYR A 116 20.61 -12.56 -9.84
N GLY A 117 20.95 -13.78 -9.45
CA GLY A 117 19.95 -14.81 -9.19
C GLY A 117 20.54 -16.12 -8.71
N GLY A 118 19.64 -17.10 -8.48
CA GLY A 118 20.00 -18.46 -8.10
C GLY A 118 20.16 -18.68 -6.60
N SER A 119 20.05 -17.67 -5.76
CA SER A 119 20.07 -17.81 -4.29
C SER A 119 19.35 -16.67 -3.60
N ALA A 120 18.94 -16.91 -2.35
CA ALA A 120 18.20 -15.93 -1.54
C ALA A 120 19.03 -14.67 -1.23
N ASP A 121 20.35 -14.77 -1.20
CA ASP A 121 21.29 -13.68 -0.95
C ASP A 121 21.74 -12.91 -2.21
N SER A 122 21.17 -13.25 -3.37
CA SER A 122 21.54 -12.60 -4.65
C SER A 122 21.35 -11.09 -4.62
N TYR A 123 20.32 -10.61 -3.92
CA TYR A 123 20.08 -9.17 -3.73
C TYR A 123 21.22 -8.50 -2.96
N ALA A 124 21.81 -9.16 -1.95
CA ALA A 124 22.90 -8.61 -1.18
C ALA A 124 24.19 -8.48 -2.02
N ARG A 125 24.41 -9.40 -2.99
CA ARG A 125 25.50 -9.28 -3.97
C ARG A 125 25.27 -8.11 -4.92
N MET A 126 24.03 -7.92 -5.41
CA MET A 126 23.65 -6.79 -6.24
C MET A 126 23.88 -5.46 -5.51
N LEU A 127 23.50 -5.36 -4.24
CA LEU A 127 23.65 -4.16 -3.43
C LEU A 127 25.10 -3.76 -3.12
N ARG A 128 26.11 -4.58 -3.45
CA ARG A 128 27.54 -4.19 -3.37
C ARG A 128 28.02 -3.35 -4.55
N ARG A 129 27.22 -3.21 -5.62
CA ARG A 129 27.56 -2.37 -6.77
C ARG A 129 27.54 -0.89 -6.38
N ASP A 130 28.39 -0.08 -6.98
CA ASP A 130 28.46 1.38 -6.82
C ASP A 130 27.72 2.16 -7.91
N ASP A 131 27.16 1.45 -8.91
CA ASP A 131 26.39 2.01 -10.03
C ASP A 131 24.87 1.83 -9.87
N ILE A 132 24.37 1.84 -8.63
CA ILE A 132 22.94 1.84 -8.30
C ILE A 132 22.66 3.01 -7.37
N ASP A 133 21.72 3.87 -7.75
CA ASP A 133 21.26 5.02 -6.96
C ASP A 133 19.94 4.71 -6.25
N LEU A 134 19.06 3.97 -6.93
CA LEU A 134 17.72 3.62 -6.48
C LEU A 134 17.49 2.12 -6.65
N VAL A 135 16.87 1.50 -5.65
CA VAL A 135 16.43 0.09 -5.71
C VAL A 135 14.91 0.03 -5.73
N TYR A 136 14.35 -0.56 -6.79
CA TYR A 136 12.94 -0.91 -6.84
C TYR A 136 12.73 -2.35 -6.37
N ILE A 137 11.80 -2.55 -5.42
CA ILE A 137 11.57 -3.83 -4.73
C ILE A 137 10.14 -4.28 -4.95
N ALA A 138 9.97 -5.46 -5.60
CA ALA A 138 8.69 -6.07 -5.93
C ALA A 138 8.68 -7.58 -5.64
N THR A 139 9.25 -7.96 -4.51
CA THR A 139 9.25 -9.34 -3.98
C THR A 139 7.91 -9.67 -3.29
N PRO A 140 7.67 -10.89 -2.79
CA PRO A 140 6.57 -11.15 -1.86
C PRO A 140 6.67 -10.29 -0.59
N TRP A 141 5.52 -9.97 0.03
CA TRP A 141 5.40 -9.00 1.13
C TRP A 141 6.34 -9.28 2.31
N GLU A 142 6.56 -10.54 2.65
CA GLU A 142 7.44 -10.96 3.74
C GLU A 142 8.90 -10.53 3.58
N PHE A 143 9.34 -10.21 2.35
CA PHE A 143 10.71 -9.80 2.05
C PHE A 143 10.88 -8.29 1.84
N HIS A 144 9.78 -7.52 1.78
CA HIS A 144 9.83 -6.08 1.52
C HIS A 144 10.65 -5.32 2.56
N TYR A 145 10.42 -5.62 3.85
CA TYR A 145 11.18 -5.03 4.95
C TYR A 145 12.68 -5.32 4.83
N GLU A 146 13.05 -6.59 4.67
CA GLU A 146 14.47 -7.01 4.60
C GLU A 146 15.18 -6.33 3.44
N HIS A 147 14.59 -6.38 2.24
CA HIS A 147 15.18 -5.80 1.04
C HIS A 147 15.24 -4.27 1.08
N GLY A 148 14.17 -3.63 1.56
CA GLY A 148 14.12 -2.17 1.75
C GLY A 148 15.19 -1.69 2.73
N ARG A 149 15.30 -2.36 3.87
CA ARG A 149 16.33 -2.09 4.87
C ARG A 149 17.74 -2.28 4.33
N ALA A 150 17.98 -3.38 3.61
CA ALA A 150 19.29 -3.66 3.01
C ALA A 150 19.68 -2.60 1.96
N ALA A 151 18.75 -2.15 1.15
CA ALA A 151 18.97 -1.06 0.19
C ALA A 151 19.40 0.23 0.90
N LEU A 152 18.68 0.64 1.96
CA LEU A 152 19.05 1.82 2.76
C LEU A 152 20.43 1.69 3.39
N LEU A 153 20.73 0.55 4.02
CA LEU A 153 22.02 0.28 4.67
C LEU A 153 23.19 0.24 3.67
N SER A 154 22.93 -0.15 2.43
CA SER A 154 23.93 -0.13 1.37
C SER A 154 24.14 1.28 0.75
N GLY A 155 23.45 2.30 1.27
CA GLY A 155 23.55 3.68 0.83
C GLY A 155 22.72 4.03 -0.40
N ARG A 156 21.73 3.21 -0.78
CA ARG A 156 20.80 3.44 -1.90
C ARG A 156 19.45 3.93 -1.40
N HIS A 157 18.76 4.70 -2.23
CA HIS A 157 17.34 4.97 -2.03
C HIS A 157 16.52 3.72 -2.39
N ALA A 158 15.31 3.60 -1.85
CA ALA A 158 14.43 2.47 -2.14
C ALA A 158 13.02 2.94 -2.52
N VAL A 159 12.43 2.29 -3.52
CA VAL A 159 11.00 2.31 -3.82
C VAL A 159 10.49 0.89 -3.62
N VAL A 160 9.58 0.71 -2.68
CA VAL A 160 9.12 -0.61 -2.24
C VAL A 160 7.64 -0.78 -2.55
N GLU A 161 7.28 -1.89 -3.17
CA GLU A 161 5.88 -2.28 -3.38
C GLU A 161 5.13 -2.47 -2.06
N LEU A 162 3.83 -2.42 -2.15
CA LEU A 162 2.91 -2.40 -1.02
C LEU A 162 2.70 -3.79 -0.41
N PRO A 163 2.63 -3.84 0.93
CA PRO A 163 3.09 -2.88 1.94
C PRO A 163 4.61 -2.90 2.11
N ILE A 164 5.23 -1.81 2.57
CA ILE A 164 6.70 -1.79 2.79
C ILE A 164 7.17 -2.73 3.90
N ALA A 165 6.28 -3.07 4.82
CA ALA A 165 6.44 -4.05 5.89
C ALA A 165 5.07 -4.47 6.43
N THR A 166 5.00 -5.61 7.10
CA THR A 166 3.75 -6.17 7.65
C THR A 166 3.67 -6.12 9.18
N GLU A 167 4.76 -5.74 9.84
CA GLU A 167 4.87 -5.65 11.29
C GLU A 167 5.18 -4.21 11.72
N LEU A 168 4.57 -3.75 12.83
CA LEU A 168 4.76 -2.39 13.33
C LEU A 168 6.21 -2.07 13.68
N ARG A 169 6.94 -3.04 14.27
CA ARG A 169 8.36 -2.92 14.60
C ARG A 169 9.24 -2.72 13.36
N GLU A 170 8.86 -3.34 12.24
CA GLU A 170 9.59 -3.24 10.97
C GLU A 170 9.39 -1.87 10.32
N LEU A 171 8.17 -1.33 10.39
CA LEU A 171 7.87 0.04 9.95
C LEU A 171 8.74 1.06 10.70
N TRP A 172 8.85 0.92 12.04
CA TRP A 172 9.72 1.76 12.84
C TRP A 172 11.21 1.60 12.49
N ASP A 173 11.69 0.38 12.27
CA ASP A 173 13.10 0.16 11.90
C ASP A 173 13.42 0.72 10.50
N LEU A 174 12.48 0.68 9.55
CA LEU A 174 12.63 1.34 8.24
C LEU A 174 12.73 2.86 8.39
N VAL A 175 11.88 3.49 9.21
CA VAL A 175 11.97 4.93 9.53
C VAL A 175 13.34 5.25 10.15
N ASP A 176 13.73 4.51 11.18
CA ASP A 176 15.01 4.72 11.86
C ASP A 176 16.22 4.47 10.94
N THR A 177 16.14 3.48 10.06
CA THR A 177 17.21 3.19 9.11
C THR A 177 17.31 4.29 8.05
N SER A 178 16.18 4.78 7.52
CA SER A 178 16.15 5.94 6.61
C SER A 178 16.79 7.18 7.26
N GLU A 179 16.40 7.50 8.50
CA GLU A 179 16.95 8.63 9.26
C GLU A 179 18.46 8.50 9.53
N ARG A 180 18.97 7.28 9.82
CA ARG A 180 20.40 7.02 10.08
C ARG A 180 21.24 7.07 8.81
N THR A 181 20.76 6.49 7.72
CA THR A 181 21.50 6.38 6.46
C THR A 181 21.37 7.61 5.58
N ARG A 182 20.42 8.48 5.89
CA ARG A 182 20.04 9.64 5.06
C ARG A 182 19.64 9.22 3.65
N ARG A 183 18.99 8.06 3.54
CA ARG A 183 18.43 7.53 2.27
C ARG A 183 16.92 7.44 2.37
N HIS A 184 16.25 7.82 1.29
CA HIS A 184 14.79 7.77 1.20
C HIS A 184 14.32 6.35 0.94
N LEU A 185 13.21 5.99 1.60
CA LEU A 185 12.38 4.84 1.26
C LEU A 185 10.98 5.37 0.95
N LEU A 186 10.49 5.05 -0.23
CA LEU A 186 9.19 5.45 -0.75
C LEU A 186 8.32 4.21 -0.95
N LEU A 187 7.06 4.33 -0.57
CA LEU A 187 6.03 3.36 -0.96
C LEU A 187 5.70 3.54 -2.44
N ALA A 188 5.68 2.45 -3.20
CA ALA A 188 5.31 2.45 -4.62
C ALA A 188 3.79 2.59 -4.80
N GLU A 189 3.17 3.57 -4.12
CA GLU A 189 1.72 3.79 -4.14
C GLU A 189 1.29 4.51 -5.41
N ASN A 190 1.12 3.74 -6.49
CA ASN A 190 0.77 4.24 -7.81
C ASN A 190 -0.62 4.89 -7.87
N CYS A 191 -1.58 4.44 -7.04
CA CYS A 191 -2.93 5.00 -7.03
C CYS A 191 -2.97 6.45 -6.56
N SER A 192 -2.02 6.87 -5.71
CA SER A 192 -1.86 8.28 -5.35
C SER A 192 -1.47 9.17 -6.54
N TYR A 193 -0.97 8.58 -7.62
CA TYR A 193 -0.66 9.26 -8.88
C TYR A 193 -1.75 9.08 -9.95
N GLY A 194 -2.89 8.51 -9.59
CA GLY A 194 -4.04 8.40 -10.48
C GLY A 194 -4.57 9.78 -10.88
N ARG A 195 -5.07 9.90 -12.13
CA ARG A 195 -5.51 11.20 -12.65
C ARG A 195 -6.69 11.78 -11.87
N ASN A 196 -7.64 10.93 -11.50
CA ASN A 196 -8.78 11.35 -10.70
C ASN A 196 -8.36 11.64 -9.26
N GLU A 197 -7.49 10.83 -8.67
CA GLU A 197 -6.99 11.01 -7.32
C GLU A 197 -6.20 12.31 -7.17
N LEU A 198 -5.34 12.64 -8.13
CA LEU A 198 -4.61 13.91 -8.13
C LEU A 198 -5.52 15.11 -8.41
N ALA A 199 -6.54 14.98 -9.25
CA ALA A 199 -7.54 16.03 -9.44
C ALA A 199 -8.36 16.25 -8.17
N MET A 200 -8.81 15.19 -7.50
CA MET A 200 -9.51 15.24 -6.21
C MET A 200 -8.64 15.93 -5.13
N LEU A 201 -7.35 15.60 -5.06
CA LEU A 201 -6.39 16.25 -4.17
C LEU A 201 -6.34 17.77 -4.43
N ARG A 202 -6.23 18.20 -5.69
CA ARG A 202 -6.21 19.62 -6.06
C ARG A 202 -7.52 20.33 -5.74
N MET A 203 -8.64 19.69 -5.97
CA MET A 203 -9.96 20.23 -5.58
C MET A 203 -10.07 20.42 -4.06
N ALA A 204 -9.56 19.46 -3.29
CA ALA A 204 -9.51 19.56 -1.82
C ALA A 204 -8.62 20.72 -1.36
N HIS A 205 -7.42 20.86 -1.92
CA HIS A 205 -6.49 21.94 -1.58
C HIS A 205 -6.97 23.32 -2.08
N ALA A 206 -7.77 23.36 -3.15
CA ALA A 206 -8.46 24.59 -3.59
C ALA A 206 -9.65 24.96 -2.70
N GLY A 207 -10.00 24.11 -1.71
CA GLY A 207 -11.06 24.38 -0.75
C GLY A 207 -12.50 24.15 -1.26
N LEU A 208 -12.67 23.45 -2.39
CA LEU A 208 -13.98 23.23 -2.99
C LEU A 208 -14.95 22.49 -2.06
N PHE A 209 -14.40 21.56 -1.25
CA PHE A 209 -15.19 20.77 -0.32
C PHE A 209 -15.41 21.45 1.04
N GLY A 210 -14.84 22.65 1.27
CA GLY A 210 -14.84 23.30 2.58
C GLY A 210 -13.96 22.54 3.57
N ASP A 211 -14.41 22.45 4.83
CA ASP A 211 -13.73 21.65 5.85
C ASP A 211 -13.96 20.16 5.59
N ILE A 212 -12.92 19.44 5.21
CA ILE A 212 -12.99 18.00 4.99
C ILE A 212 -13.38 17.31 6.30
N THR A 213 -14.39 16.47 6.27
CA THR A 213 -14.91 15.75 7.45
C THR A 213 -14.62 14.27 7.41
N ASN A 214 -14.72 13.66 6.22
CA ASN A 214 -14.49 12.23 6.08
C ASN A 214 -14.02 11.85 4.66
N GLY A 215 -13.45 10.64 4.57
CA GLY A 215 -13.09 10.01 3.32
C GLY A 215 -13.28 8.51 3.37
N HIS A 216 -13.48 7.91 2.21
CA HIS A 216 -13.65 6.48 2.06
C HIS A 216 -12.84 6.00 0.88
N GLY A 217 -11.96 5.04 1.12
CA GLY A 217 -11.16 4.41 0.07
C GLY A 217 -11.02 2.91 0.32
N GLY A 218 -10.71 2.15 -0.71
CA GLY A 218 -10.57 0.72 -0.59
C GLY A 218 -9.68 0.11 -1.67
N TYR A 219 -9.34 -1.14 -1.47
CA TYR A 219 -8.85 -2.03 -2.51
C TYR A 219 -9.82 -3.20 -2.61
N GLN A 220 -10.73 -3.09 -3.55
CA GLN A 220 -11.79 -4.06 -3.80
C GLN A 220 -11.60 -4.64 -5.19
N HIS A 221 -11.14 -5.90 -5.25
CA HIS A 221 -10.69 -6.55 -6.49
C HIS A 221 -10.92 -8.05 -6.40
N ASP A 222 -11.71 -8.63 -7.28
CA ASP A 222 -11.83 -10.09 -7.35
C ASP A 222 -10.50 -10.71 -7.80
N LEU A 223 -9.73 -11.20 -6.84
CA LEU A 223 -8.44 -11.88 -7.11
C LEU A 223 -8.54 -13.40 -7.00
N ARG A 224 -9.73 -13.99 -6.83
CA ARG A 224 -9.86 -15.43 -6.54
C ARG A 224 -9.19 -16.30 -7.58
N GLU A 225 -9.42 -16.05 -8.86
CA GLU A 225 -8.76 -16.79 -9.95
C GLU A 225 -7.24 -16.67 -9.85
N LEU A 226 -6.72 -15.45 -9.67
CA LEU A 226 -5.28 -15.20 -9.59
C LEU A 226 -4.64 -15.80 -8.33
N LEU A 227 -5.38 -15.82 -7.21
CA LEU A 227 -4.90 -16.41 -5.95
C LEU A 227 -4.77 -17.94 -6.03
N PHE A 228 -5.58 -18.61 -6.86
CA PHE A 228 -5.47 -20.05 -7.09
C PHE A 228 -4.63 -20.40 -8.33
N SER A 229 -4.11 -19.43 -9.06
CA SER A 229 -3.22 -19.66 -10.19
C SER A 229 -1.85 -20.16 -9.73
N ASP A 230 -1.38 -21.28 -10.32
CA ASP A 230 -0.04 -21.83 -10.04
C ASP A 230 1.11 -20.96 -10.59
N THR A 231 0.81 -20.06 -11.50
CA THR A 231 1.83 -19.25 -12.21
C THR A 231 1.82 -17.80 -11.87
N TYR A 232 0.67 -17.22 -11.49
CA TYR A 232 0.53 -15.77 -11.28
C TYR A 232 1.24 -15.31 -10.01
N TYR A 233 0.88 -15.87 -8.85
CA TYR A 233 1.60 -15.63 -7.59
C TYR A 233 2.48 -16.83 -7.28
N THR A 234 3.75 -16.76 -7.70
CA THR A 234 4.72 -17.84 -7.51
C THR A 234 4.70 -18.39 -6.08
N ASP A 235 4.65 -19.72 -5.97
CA ASP A 235 4.59 -20.43 -4.68
C ASP A 235 3.34 -20.02 -3.84
N SER A 236 2.32 -19.47 -4.50
CA SER A 236 1.04 -19.07 -3.89
C SER A 236 1.19 -18.07 -2.72
N TRP A 237 2.30 -17.31 -2.68
CA TRP A 237 2.65 -16.48 -1.54
C TRP A 237 1.51 -15.56 -1.08
N ARG A 238 0.77 -14.95 -2.02
CA ARG A 238 -0.32 -14.01 -1.67
C ARG A 238 -1.54 -14.74 -1.08
N ARG A 239 -1.90 -15.92 -1.61
CA ARG A 239 -3.00 -16.74 -1.05
C ARG A 239 -2.66 -17.22 0.36
N LEU A 240 -1.42 -17.61 0.64
CA LEU A 240 -0.99 -18.07 1.95
C LEU A 240 -1.10 -17.00 3.05
N TRP A 241 -1.11 -15.72 2.72
CA TRP A 241 -1.42 -14.66 3.69
C TRP A 241 -2.85 -14.77 4.24
N HIS A 242 -3.81 -15.23 3.45
CA HIS A 242 -5.19 -15.46 3.91
C HIS A 242 -5.34 -16.64 4.88
N THR A 243 -4.32 -17.49 5.01
CA THR A 243 -4.30 -18.60 5.98
C THR A 243 -3.66 -18.24 7.32
N ARG A 244 -2.90 -17.13 7.39
CA ARG A 244 -2.07 -16.78 8.55
C ARG A 244 -2.34 -15.39 9.14
N SER A 245 -3.14 -14.56 8.48
CA SER A 245 -3.42 -13.20 8.93
C SER A 245 -4.90 -12.84 8.80
N THR A 246 -5.43 -12.11 9.78
CA THR A 246 -6.79 -11.52 9.75
C THR A 246 -6.77 -10.05 9.32
N ALA A 247 -5.59 -9.49 9.06
CA ALA A 247 -5.38 -8.07 8.78
C ALA A 247 -6.11 -7.58 7.52
N SER A 248 -6.34 -6.29 7.44
CA SER A 248 -6.54 -5.58 6.18
C SER A 248 -5.20 -5.58 5.42
N LEU A 249 -5.00 -6.56 4.52
CA LEU A 249 -3.68 -6.88 3.98
C LEU A 249 -3.16 -5.85 2.97
N TYR A 250 -4.05 -5.09 2.31
CA TYR A 250 -3.67 -4.21 1.20
C TYR A 250 -4.57 -2.97 1.07
N PRO A 251 -4.81 -2.18 2.15
CA PRO A 251 -5.74 -1.05 2.11
C PRO A 251 -5.16 0.20 1.45
N MET A 252 -3.84 0.24 1.17
CA MET A 252 -3.11 1.46 0.82
C MET A 252 -3.63 2.15 -0.43
N HIS A 253 -4.05 1.41 -1.46
CA HIS A 253 -4.58 1.99 -2.70
C HIS A 253 -5.80 2.90 -2.51
N GLY A 254 -6.61 2.62 -1.47
CA GLY A 254 -7.71 3.52 -1.09
C GLY A 254 -7.30 4.51 0.00
N LEU A 255 -6.54 4.04 1.00
CA LEU A 255 -6.14 4.88 2.14
C LEU A 255 -5.23 6.04 1.73
N ALA A 256 -4.22 5.79 0.89
CA ALA A 256 -3.18 6.78 0.61
C ALA A 256 -3.68 8.03 -0.15
N PRO A 257 -4.50 7.91 -1.23
CA PRO A 257 -5.07 9.09 -1.89
C PRO A 257 -5.93 9.94 -0.95
N ILE A 258 -6.75 9.30 -0.10
CA ILE A 258 -7.60 9.99 0.89
C ILE A 258 -6.73 10.66 1.96
N ALA A 259 -5.72 9.96 2.48
CA ALA A 259 -4.80 10.51 3.47
C ALA A 259 -4.01 11.71 2.90
N ALA A 260 -3.60 11.66 1.64
CA ALA A 260 -2.94 12.77 0.97
C ALA A 260 -3.88 14.00 0.85
N ALA A 261 -5.14 13.78 0.42
CA ALA A 261 -6.13 14.85 0.30
C ALA A 261 -6.54 15.47 1.66
N MET A 262 -6.31 14.74 2.75
CA MET A 262 -6.53 15.20 4.13
C MET A 262 -5.28 15.77 4.80
N ASP A 263 -4.18 15.95 4.09
CA ASP A 263 -2.90 16.43 4.65
C ASP A 263 -2.36 15.56 5.81
N ILE A 264 -2.59 14.26 5.80
CA ILE A 264 -2.01 13.37 6.81
C ILE A 264 -0.48 13.45 6.76
N ASN A 265 0.14 13.63 7.92
CA ASN A 265 1.56 13.95 8.13
C ASN A 265 2.00 15.33 7.57
N ARG A 266 1.06 16.18 7.11
CA ARG A 266 1.32 17.54 6.56
C ARG A 266 0.38 18.60 7.16
N GLY A 267 -0.12 18.36 8.34
CA GLY A 267 -1.06 19.24 9.06
C GLY A 267 -2.14 18.49 9.81
N ASP A 268 -2.27 17.18 9.57
CA ASP A 268 -3.12 16.25 10.31
C ASP A 268 -2.39 14.90 10.52
N ARG A 269 -2.90 14.01 11.35
CA ARG A 269 -2.35 12.66 11.53
C ARG A 269 -3.47 11.67 11.88
N MET A 270 -3.28 10.41 11.56
CA MET A 270 -4.10 9.32 12.07
C MET A 270 -3.80 9.10 13.56
N THR A 271 -4.84 8.94 14.38
CA THR A 271 -4.72 8.80 15.83
C THR A 271 -5.13 7.44 16.35
N THR A 272 -6.28 6.94 15.89
CA THR A 272 -6.80 5.62 16.27
C THR A 272 -7.28 4.85 15.04
N LEU A 273 -7.28 3.52 15.15
CA LEU A 273 -7.82 2.62 14.16
C LEU A 273 -8.65 1.53 14.84
N ALA A 274 -9.91 1.37 14.39
CA ALA A 274 -10.77 0.25 14.75
C ALA A 274 -11.04 -0.59 13.50
N ALA A 275 -10.99 -1.93 13.60
CA ALA A 275 -11.24 -2.81 12.46
C ALA A 275 -12.35 -3.82 12.75
N THR A 276 -13.12 -4.11 11.70
CA THR A 276 -14.09 -5.21 11.67
C THR A 276 -13.88 -6.05 10.42
N ALA A 277 -14.25 -7.32 10.47
CA ALA A 277 -14.08 -8.24 9.35
C ALA A 277 -15.29 -9.17 9.23
N THR A 278 -15.60 -9.56 8.00
CA THR A 278 -16.58 -10.63 7.73
C THR A 278 -15.96 -12.00 7.99
N ALA A 279 -16.79 -13.05 8.00
CA ALA A 279 -16.30 -14.42 7.98
C ALA A 279 -15.57 -14.71 6.64
N PRO A 280 -14.51 -15.56 6.64
CA PRO A 280 -13.77 -15.96 5.44
C PRO A 280 -14.53 -17.04 4.67
N LYS A 281 -15.31 -16.69 3.67
CA LYS A 281 -16.14 -17.60 2.86
C LYS A 281 -15.71 -17.69 1.40
N GLY A 282 -15.31 -16.54 0.79
CA GLY A 282 -15.17 -16.41 -0.65
C GLY A 282 -14.10 -17.32 -1.26
N LEU A 283 -12.92 -17.46 -0.61
CA LEU A 283 -11.86 -18.33 -1.12
C LEU A 283 -12.23 -19.84 -0.99
N ALA A 284 -12.87 -20.22 0.10
CA ALA A 284 -13.31 -21.61 0.29
C ALA A 284 -14.38 -22.00 -0.73
N ASP A 285 -15.39 -21.14 -0.93
CA ASP A 285 -16.44 -21.33 -1.93
C ASP A 285 -15.88 -21.38 -3.36
N TYR A 286 -14.96 -20.47 -3.71
CA TYR A 286 -14.30 -20.48 -5.02
C TYR A 286 -13.52 -21.77 -5.25
N ARG A 287 -12.75 -22.24 -4.24
CA ARG A 287 -12.01 -23.49 -4.30
C ARG A 287 -12.94 -24.68 -4.57
N GLU A 288 -14.06 -24.75 -3.86
CA GLU A 288 -15.02 -25.86 -4.01
C GLU A 288 -15.61 -25.94 -5.41
N ARG A 289 -15.83 -24.81 -6.07
CA ARG A 289 -16.47 -24.75 -7.38
C ARG A 289 -15.50 -24.86 -8.55
N PHE A 290 -14.28 -24.33 -8.42
CA PHE A 290 -13.42 -24.11 -9.58
C PHE A 290 -12.02 -24.73 -9.47
N VAL A 291 -11.57 -25.15 -8.29
CA VAL A 291 -10.20 -25.65 -8.10
C VAL A 291 -10.18 -27.17 -8.05
N PRO A 292 -9.34 -27.85 -8.89
CA PRO A 292 -9.26 -29.31 -8.90
C PRO A 292 -8.96 -29.90 -7.51
N ARG A 293 -9.58 -31.03 -7.17
CA ARG A 293 -9.44 -31.68 -5.85
C ARG A 293 -8.00 -32.04 -5.46
N GLY A 294 -7.11 -32.25 -6.42
CA GLY A 294 -5.68 -32.53 -6.17
C GLY A 294 -4.83 -31.30 -5.88
N HIS A 295 -5.37 -30.08 -6.00
CA HIS A 295 -4.61 -28.85 -5.78
C HIS A 295 -4.20 -28.70 -4.31
N PRO A 296 -2.96 -28.23 -3.99
CA PRO A 296 -2.46 -28.10 -2.61
C PRO A 296 -3.37 -27.31 -1.68
N SER A 297 -4.09 -26.30 -2.19
CA SER A 297 -4.99 -25.43 -1.40
C SER A 297 -6.14 -26.18 -0.70
N TRP A 298 -6.43 -27.44 -1.06
CA TRP A 298 -7.44 -28.23 -0.36
C TRP A 298 -7.06 -28.56 1.09
N LYS A 299 -5.79 -28.40 1.45
CA LYS A 299 -5.29 -28.54 2.82
C LYS A 299 -5.28 -27.20 3.59
N GLU A 300 -5.64 -26.10 2.95
CA GLU A 300 -5.59 -24.77 3.54
C GLU A 300 -6.90 -24.41 4.25
N THR A 301 -6.77 -23.70 5.37
CA THR A 301 -7.89 -23.07 6.09
C THR A 301 -7.69 -21.56 6.03
N TYR A 302 -8.66 -20.85 5.48
CA TYR A 302 -8.62 -19.39 5.38
C TYR A 302 -9.18 -18.75 6.65
N ILE A 303 -8.48 -17.74 7.17
CA ILE A 303 -8.86 -17.00 8.37
C ILE A 303 -9.03 -15.50 8.11
N ASN A 304 -8.55 -14.99 6.96
CA ASN A 304 -8.73 -13.61 6.57
C ASN A 304 -10.17 -13.38 6.12
N GLY A 305 -10.88 -12.44 6.74
CA GLY A 305 -12.24 -12.09 6.35
C GLY A 305 -12.32 -11.64 4.88
N ASP A 306 -13.45 -11.91 4.21
CA ASP A 306 -13.62 -11.53 2.81
C ASP A 306 -13.55 -10.03 2.63
N LEU A 307 -14.16 -9.26 3.54
CA LEU A 307 -14.03 -7.82 3.68
C LEU A 307 -13.45 -7.49 5.05
N VAL A 308 -12.41 -6.67 5.08
CA VAL A 308 -11.89 -6.03 6.30
C VAL A 308 -12.02 -4.53 6.16
N THR A 309 -12.78 -3.92 7.07
CA THR A 309 -13.01 -2.47 7.14
C THR A 309 -12.27 -1.89 8.33
N CYS A 310 -11.49 -0.83 8.10
CA CYS A 310 -10.85 -0.02 9.11
C CYS A 310 -11.54 1.34 9.21
N LEU A 311 -11.88 1.77 10.41
CA LEU A 311 -12.26 3.14 10.74
C LEU A 311 -11.08 3.82 11.43
N ILE A 312 -10.60 4.91 10.85
CA ILE A 312 -9.41 5.63 11.31
C ILE A 312 -9.82 7.05 11.65
N GLU A 313 -9.55 7.46 12.90
CA GLU A 313 -9.76 8.84 13.35
C GLU A 313 -8.48 9.65 13.16
N THR A 314 -8.63 10.96 12.93
CA THR A 314 -7.50 11.88 12.81
C THR A 314 -7.48 12.91 13.94
N ASP A 315 -6.35 13.59 14.12
CA ASP A 315 -6.16 14.62 15.13
C ASP A 315 -7.13 15.82 14.95
N LYS A 316 -7.52 16.11 13.71
CA LYS A 316 -8.52 17.13 13.38
C LYS A 316 -9.98 16.65 13.48
N GLY A 317 -10.22 15.44 14.01
CA GLY A 317 -11.58 14.90 14.17
C GLY A 317 -12.21 14.43 12.86
N ARG A 318 -11.42 14.12 11.85
CA ARG A 318 -11.87 13.53 10.59
C ARG A 318 -11.90 12.02 10.67
N ILE A 319 -12.68 11.37 9.81
CA ILE A 319 -12.76 9.91 9.75
C ILE A 319 -12.34 9.44 8.36
N ILE A 320 -11.46 8.43 8.32
CA ILE A 320 -11.15 7.69 7.08
C ILE A 320 -11.68 6.27 7.25
N ARG A 321 -12.51 5.82 6.29
CA ARG A 321 -12.90 4.43 6.14
C ARG A 321 -12.01 3.79 5.07
N ALA A 322 -11.22 2.78 5.44
CA ALA A 322 -10.34 2.05 4.52
C ALA A 322 -10.75 0.58 4.45
N GLU A 323 -10.92 0.05 3.23
CA GLU A 323 -11.41 -1.31 3.00
C GLU A 323 -10.44 -2.15 2.18
N HIS A 324 -10.39 -3.46 2.51
CA HIS A 324 -9.69 -4.47 1.74
C HIS A 324 -10.62 -5.66 1.48
N GLU A 325 -10.85 -5.98 0.21
CA GLU A 325 -11.70 -7.08 -0.23
C GLU A 325 -11.16 -7.67 -1.54
N VAL A 326 -10.68 -8.93 -1.49
CA VAL A 326 -10.10 -9.60 -2.67
C VAL A 326 -10.64 -11.01 -2.91
N SER A 327 -11.60 -11.44 -2.12
CA SER A 327 -12.17 -12.80 -2.14
C SER A 327 -13.65 -12.87 -2.48
N SER A 328 -14.27 -11.75 -2.91
CA SER A 328 -15.65 -11.69 -3.36
C SER A 328 -15.74 -11.41 -4.86
N PRO A 329 -16.83 -11.88 -5.55
CA PRO A 329 -17.04 -11.58 -6.97
C PRO A 329 -17.49 -10.13 -7.16
N ARG A 330 -16.64 -9.32 -7.77
CA ARG A 330 -16.96 -7.91 -8.02
C ARG A 330 -16.05 -7.28 -9.08
N PRO A 331 -16.49 -6.22 -9.76
CA PRO A 331 -15.62 -5.33 -10.51
C PRO A 331 -14.61 -4.64 -9.59
N TYR A 332 -13.49 -4.24 -10.15
CA TYR A 332 -12.47 -3.44 -9.44
C TYR A 332 -13.01 -2.11 -8.96
N SER A 333 -12.68 -1.73 -7.73
CA SER A 333 -13.02 -0.42 -7.16
C SER A 333 -12.00 0.01 -6.10
N ARG A 334 -11.69 1.31 -6.07
CA ARG A 334 -10.99 1.95 -4.95
C ARG A 334 -11.92 2.80 -4.09
N ILE A 335 -13.17 2.95 -4.48
CA ILE A 335 -14.23 3.75 -3.84
C ILE A 335 -13.94 5.25 -3.94
N ASN A 336 -12.82 5.76 -3.44
CA ASN A 336 -12.36 7.16 -3.49
C ASN A 336 -13.45 8.20 -3.27
N THR A 337 -13.99 8.25 -2.06
CA THR A 337 -14.93 9.31 -1.63
C THR A 337 -14.22 10.30 -0.73
N LEU A 338 -14.41 11.58 -0.95
CA LEU A 338 -13.96 12.66 -0.07
C LEU A 338 -15.10 13.64 0.14
N ALA A 339 -15.47 13.89 1.39
CA ALA A 339 -16.58 14.76 1.75
C ALA A 339 -16.17 15.83 2.78
N GLY A 340 -16.76 17.00 2.63
CA GLY A 340 -16.54 18.12 3.53
C GLY A 340 -17.82 18.96 3.72
N SER A 341 -17.68 20.11 4.36
CA SER A 341 -18.81 20.97 4.72
C SER A 341 -19.50 21.63 3.54
N ARG A 342 -18.90 21.63 2.32
CA ARG A 342 -19.42 22.32 1.13
C ARG A 342 -19.53 21.43 -0.09
N GLY A 343 -19.15 20.16 0.01
CA GLY A 343 -19.21 19.28 -1.15
C GLY A 343 -18.69 17.89 -0.90
N ILE A 344 -18.88 17.05 -1.91
CA ILE A 344 -18.45 15.67 -1.92
C ILE A 344 -18.04 15.26 -3.34
N VAL A 345 -17.03 14.42 -3.43
CA VAL A 345 -16.66 13.70 -4.64
C VAL A 345 -16.71 12.21 -4.36
N GLU A 346 -17.21 11.44 -5.32
CA GLU A 346 -17.19 9.96 -5.30
C GLU A 346 -16.69 9.44 -6.63
N ASP A 347 -15.75 8.49 -6.60
CA ASP A 347 -15.30 7.75 -7.78
C ASP A 347 -15.79 6.30 -7.74
N TYR A 348 -15.69 5.57 -8.84
CA TYR A 348 -16.16 4.18 -8.98
C TYR A 348 -17.67 3.99 -8.80
N THR A 349 -18.49 5.01 -9.07
CA THR A 349 -19.94 4.97 -8.86
C THR A 349 -20.74 4.50 -10.08
N GLY A 350 -20.09 4.25 -11.22
CA GLY A 350 -20.73 3.86 -12.46
C GLY A 350 -19.80 3.16 -13.44
N PRO A 351 -20.28 2.85 -14.65
CA PRO A 351 -19.46 2.21 -15.67
C PRO A 351 -18.29 3.11 -16.09
N ALA A 352 -17.11 2.49 -16.27
CA ALA A 352 -15.94 3.17 -16.80
C ALA A 352 -16.27 3.87 -18.16
N PRO A 353 -15.55 4.97 -18.50
CA PRO A 353 -14.34 5.47 -17.88
C PRO A 353 -14.52 6.55 -16.83
N THR A 354 -15.70 7.08 -16.61
CA THR A 354 -15.89 8.30 -15.83
C THR A 354 -16.59 8.09 -14.50
N GLY A 355 -16.97 6.94 -14.09
CA GLY A 355 -17.72 6.62 -12.87
C GLY A 355 -17.55 7.52 -11.63
N ALA A 356 -17.00 8.71 -11.81
CA ALA A 356 -16.78 9.71 -10.77
C ALA A 356 -17.81 10.85 -10.89
N ARG A 357 -18.29 11.34 -9.74
CA ARG A 357 -19.29 12.38 -9.63
C ARG A 357 -19.00 13.34 -8.49
N VAL A 358 -19.48 14.57 -8.62
CA VAL A 358 -19.26 15.67 -7.68
C VAL A 358 -20.56 16.37 -7.33
N TYR A 359 -20.71 16.76 -6.07
CA TYR A 359 -21.70 17.73 -5.64
C TYR A 359 -21.00 18.84 -4.86
N LEU A 360 -21.22 20.11 -5.23
CA LEU A 360 -20.64 21.28 -4.55
C LEU A 360 -21.74 22.32 -4.28
N GLU A 361 -21.68 22.98 -3.13
CA GLU A 361 -22.53 24.14 -2.83
C GLU A 361 -21.97 25.42 -3.49
N PRO A 362 -22.81 26.40 -3.86
CA PRO A 362 -24.25 26.29 -3.88
C PRO A 362 -24.77 25.67 -5.18
N ASP A 363 -25.30 24.46 -5.11
CA ASP A 363 -26.05 23.91 -6.22
C ASP A 363 -27.53 24.28 -6.06
N HIS A 364 -27.93 25.36 -6.69
CA HIS A 364 -29.31 25.87 -6.61
C HIS A 364 -30.37 24.96 -7.24
N GLY A 365 -29.98 23.87 -7.90
CA GLY A 365 -30.86 22.87 -8.47
C GLY A 365 -31.24 21.71 -7.54
N GLY A 366 -30.70 21.63 -6.35
CA GLY A 366 -30.98 20.67 -5.28
C GLY A 366 -30.64 19.22 -5.59
N HIS A 367 -29.69 18.64 -4.85
CA HIS A 367 -29.39 17.21 -4.77
C HIS A 367 -29.01 16.50 -6.09
N THR A 368 -28.43 17.21 -7.05
CA THR A 368 -28.05 16.64 -8.35
C THR A 368 -26.56 16.47 -8.47
N TRP A 369 -26.12 15.25 -8.73
CA TRP A 369 -24.73 14.95 -9.04
C TRP A 369 -24.32 15.54 -10.39
N ARG A 370 -23.10 16.08 -10.46
CA ARG A 370 -22.45 16.51 -11.69
C ARG A 370 -21.36 15.55 -12.09
N ASP A 371 -21.03 15.49 -13.37
CA ASP A 371 -19.93 14.67 -13.86
C ASP A 371 -18.59 15.26 -13.37
N PHE A 372 -17.75 14.42 -12.79
CA PHE A 372 -16.41 14.81 -12.36
C PHE A 372 -15.52 15.30 -13.52
N ALA A 373 -15.80 14.84 -14.75
CA ALA A 373 -15.06 15.25 -15.94
C ALA A 373 -15.08 16.76 -16.17
N ASP A 374 -16.16 17.44 -15.78
CA ASP A 374 -16.30 18.90 -15.92
C ASP A 374 -15.28 19.63 -15.02
N TYR A 375 -15.10 19.14 -13.80
CA TYR A 375 -14.16 19.70 -12.84
C TYR A 375 -12.72 19.24 -13.13
N ARG A 376 -12.52 18.00 -13.59
CA ARG A 376 -11.21 17.48 -13.89
C ARG A 376 -10.43 18.35 -14.87
N LYS A 377 -11.07 18.99 -15.85
CA LYS A 377 -10.39 19.89 -16.80
C LYS A 377 -9.67 21.05 -16.10
N GLU A 378 -10.30 21.63 -15.08
CA GLU A 378 -9.75 22.75 -14.32
C GLU A 378 -8.71 22.28 -13.31
N TYR A 379 -8.98 21.13 -12.67
CA TYR A 379 -8.14 20.58 -11.60
C TYR A 379 -7.23 19.44 -12.07
N ASP A 380 -7.08 19.24 -13.41
CA ASP A 380 -6.16 18.23 -13.93
C ASP A 380 -4.72 18.53 -13.46
N HIS A 381 -4.07 17.52 -12.89
CA HIS A 381 -2.77 17.71 -12.31
C HIS A 381 -1.71 17.87 -13.40
N TRP A 382 -0.76 18.79 -13.20
CA TRP A 382 0.30 19.06 -14.17
C TRP A 382 1.13 17.83 -14.58
N LEU A 383 1.26 16.85 -13.70
CA LEU A 383 1.92 15.57 -14.05
C LEU A 383 1.23 14.89 -15.22
N TRP A 384 -0.10 14.78 -15.18
CA TRP A 384 -0.87 14.17 -16.26
C TRP A 384 -0.90 15.03 -17.53
N GLN A 385 -0.88 16.34 -17.39
CA GLN A 385 -0.72 17.23 -18.52
C GLN A 385 0.68 17.09 -19.17
N LYS A 386 1.71 16.79 -18.36
CA LYS A 386 3.09 16.67 -18.81
C LYS A 386 3.42 15.32 -19.42
N VAL A 387 2.99 14.21 -18.80
CA VAL A 387 3.43 12.86 -19.17
C VAL A 387 2.28 11.87 -19.39
N GLY A 388 1.02 12.34 -19.48
CA GLY A 388 -0.14 11.47 -19.63
C GLY A 388 -0.11 10.61 -20.90
N ASP A 389 0.37 11.16 -22.02
CA ASP A 389 0.49 10.42 -23.29
C ASP A 389 1.60 9.34 -23.19
N ASP A 390 2.73 9.67 -22.60
CA ASP A 390 3.81 8.71 -22.35
C ASP A 390 3.36 7.62 -21.38
N ALA A 391 2.61 8.01 -20.36
CA ALA A 391 2.05 7.09 -19.37
C ALA A 391 1.07 6.09 -19.97
N ALA A 392 0.24 6.52 -20.92
CA ALA A 392 -0.68 5.64 -21.62
C ALA A 392 0.04 4.55 -22.44
N ASN A 393 1.25 4.87 -22.94
CA ASN A 393 2.04 3.98 -23.81
C ASN A 393 3.03 3.09 -23.01
N ASN A 394 3.51 3.53 -21.83
CA ASN A 394 4.65 2.90 -21.15
C ASN A 394 4.32 2.39 -19.74
N GLY A 395 3.12 2.62 -19.22
CA GLY A 395 2.77 2.28 -17.83
C GLY A 395 1.61 1.31 -17.71
N GLY A 396 1.67 0.45 -16.68
CA GLY A 396 0.53 -0.34 -16.21
C GLY A 396 -0.49 0.50 -15.45
N HIS A 397 -1.64 -0.12 -15.13
CA HIS A 397 -2.70 0.50 -14.32
C HIS A 397 -3.19 1.85 -14.87
N GLY A 398 -3.39 1.94 -16.20
CA GLY A 398 -3.84 3.17 -16.84
C GLY A 398 -2.80 4.29 -16.82
N GLY A 399 -1.52 3.96 -16.70
CA GLY A 399 -0.41 4.92 -16.71
C GLY A 399 0.11 5.35 -15.35
N MET A 400 -0.60 5.07 -14.25
CA MET A 400 -0.20 5.49 -12.89
C MET A 400 1.20 5.02 -12.51
N ASP A 401 1.59 3.82 -12.93
CA ASP A 401 2.92 3.25 -12.67
C ASP A 401 4.01 4.11 -13.29
N TYR A 402 3.83 4.52 -14.55
CA TYR A 402 4.79 5.38 -15.24
C TYR A 402 4.87 6.77 -14.62
N VAL A 403 3.73 7.37 -14.24
CA VAL A 403 3.71 8.69 -13.60
C VAL A 403 4.51 8.68 -12.29
N LEU A 404 4.32 7.66 -11.44
CA LEU A 404 5.10 7.47 -10.22
C LEU A 404 6.60 7.35 -10.50
N GLN A 405 6.98 6.51 -11.46
CA GLN A 405 8.37 6.27 -11.84
C GLN A 405 9.02 7.54 -12.40
N TRP A 406 8.34 8.17 -13.36
CA TRP A 406 8.79 9.43 -13.95
C TRP A 406 9.00 10.50 -12.86
N ARG A 407 8.00 10.68 -11.99
CA ARG A 407 8.09 11.66 -10.91
C ARG A 407 9.26 11.37 -9.98
N THR A 408 9.44 10.12 -9.54
CA THR A 408 10.56 9.72 -8.69
C THR A 408 11.91 10.03 -9.33
N VAL A 409 12.08 9.70 -10.62
CA VAL A 409 13.32 9.99 -11.37
C VAL A 409 13.56 11.50 -11.47
N GLN A 410 12.53 12.30 -11.81
CA GLN A 410 12.72 13.75 -11.93
C GLN A 410 13.01 14.41 -10.59
N LEU A 411 12.41 13.97 -9.48
CA LEU A 411 12.75 14.44 -8.14
C LEU A 411 14.22 14.18 -7.79
N MET A 412 14.75 13.02 -8.13
CA MET A 412 16.17 12.67 -7.93
C MET A 412 17.09 13.49 -8.86
N ARG A 413 16.68 13.72 -10.10
CA ARG A 413 17.45 14.53 -11.05
C ARG A 413 17.51 16.01 -10.64
N ALA A 414 16.44 16.51 -10.06
CA ALA A 414 16.31 17.88 -9.61
C ALA A 414 16.87 18.14 -8.19
N GLY A 415 17.16 17.09 -7.43
CA GLY A 415 17.55 17.22 -6.03
C GLY A 415 16.42 17.79 -5.17
N LEU A 416 15.19 17.32 -5.39
CA LEU A 416 14.01 17.72 -4.63
C LEU A 416 13.64 16.68 -3.56
N VAL A 417 12.74 17.06 -2.66
CA VAL A 417 12.17 16.16 -1.65
C VAL A 417 11.18 15.18 -2.30
N PRO A 418 11.04 13.95 -1.81
CA PRO A 418 10.04 13.01 -2.32
C PRO A 418 8.61 13.47 -2.02
N ASP A 419 7.68 13.19 -2.92
CA ASP A 419 6.25 13.45 -2.73
C ASP A 419 5.65 12.57 -1.62
N ILE A 420 6.09 11.31 -1.57
CA ILE A 420 5.74 10.31 -0.55
C ILE A 420 7.05 9.93 0.15
N ASP A 421 7.17 10.22 1.43
CA ASP A 421 8.38 9.91 2.20
C ASP A 421 8.22 8.64 3.07
N VAL A 422 9.24 8.30 3.84
CA VAL A 422 9.23 7.13 4.72
C VAL A 422 8.15 7.21 5.81
N TYR A 423 7.79 8.41 6.25
CA TYR A 423 6.77 8.59 7.28
C TYR A 423 5.36 8.36 6.74
N ASP A 424 5.07 8.83 5.53
CA ASP A 424 3.83 8.55 4.81
C ASP A 424 3.72 7.05 4.54
N SER A 425 4.79 6.46 4.03
CA SER A 425 4.89 5.04 3.73
C SER A 425 4.62 4.17 4.96
N ALA A 426 5.23 4.52 6.11
CA ALA A 426 5.03 3.80 7.37
C ALA A 426 3.62 4.02 7.93
N ALA A 427 3.10 5.24 7.91
CA ALA A 427 1.77 5.57 8.42
C ALA A 427 0.68 4.82 7.64
N TRP A 428 0.71 4.84 6.30
CA TRP A 428 -0.31 4.16 5.50
C TRP A 428 -0.21 2.64 5.60
N CYS A 429 1.00 2.07 5.65
CA CYS A 429 1.20 0.63 5.83
C CYS A 429 0.88 0.15 7.25
N SER A 430 0.86 1.05 8.27
CA SER A 430 0.53 0.67 9.65
C SER A 430 -0.89 0.12 9.80
N ALA A 431 -1.80 0.44 8.87
CA ALA A 431 -3.15 -0.13 8.83
C ALA A 431 -3.13 -1.67 8.77
N VAL A 432 -2.08 -2.28 8.18
CA VAL A 432 -1.95 -3.75 8.12
C VAL A 432 -1.80 -4.35 9.53
N PRO A 433 -0.73 -4.11 10.28
CA PRO A 433 -0.56 -4.69 11.62
C PRO A 433 -1.61 -4.17 12.64
N LEU A 434 -2.05 -2.91 12.52
CA LEU A 434 -3.01 -2.34 13.45
C LEU A 434 -4.42 -2.91 13.28
N SER A 435 -4.86 -3.22 12.07
CA SER A 435 -6.14 -3.90 11.84
C SER A 435 -6.16 -5.30 12.45
N ALA A 436 -5.07 -6.07 12.32
CA ALA A 436 -4.94 -7.36 12.99
C ALA A 436 -5.00 -7.21 14.52
N ALA A 437 -4.31 -6.21 15.07
CA ALA A 437 -4.31 -5.94 16.52
C ALA A 437 -5.70 -5.51 17.05
N SER A 438 -6.45 -4.73 16.27
CA SER A 438 -7.83 -4.35 16.59
C SER A 438 -8.76 -5.57 16.56
N LEU A 439 -8.70 -6.37 15.49
CA LEU A 439 -9.51 -7.59 15.32
C LEU A 439 -9.25 -8.60 16.44
N ALA A 440 -7.99 -8.80 16.85
CA ALA A 440 -7.63 -9.64 18.00
C ALA A 440 -8.21 -9.16 19.33
N ARG A 441 -8.68 -7.90 19.39
CA ARG A 441 -9.34 -7.27 20.54
C ARG A 441 -10.83 -7.01 20.28
N ASN A 442 -11.46 -7.80 19.42
CA ASN A 442 -12.88 -7.69 19.06
C ASN A 442 -13.26 -6.30 18.51
N GLY A 443 -12.41 -5.75 17.64
CA GLY A 443 -12.65 -4.46 16.98
C GLY A 443 -12.40 -3.22 17.86
N ARG A 444 -11.81 -3.37 19.05
CA ARG A 444 -11.48 -2.21 19.89
C ARG A 444 -10.46 -1.32 19.19
N PRO A 445 -10.59 0.02 19.31
CA PRO A 445 -9.61 0.95 18.79
C PRO A 445 -8.19 0.66 19.31
N VAL A 446 -7.22 0.82 18.42
CA VAL A 446 -5.79 0.79 18.73
C VAL A 446 -5.18 2.12 18.30
N GLU A 447 -4.15 2.55 19.01
CA GLU A 447 -3.45 3.80 18.69
C GLU A 447 -2.63 3.66 17.40
N VAL A 448 -2.70 4.66 16.53
CA VAL A 448 -1.84 4.79 15.34
C VAL A 448 -0.61 5.59 15.75
N PRO A 449 0.61 5.02 15.65
CA PRO A 449 1.82 5.73 16.04
C PRO A 449 2.11 6.94 15.16
N ASP A 450 2.62 8.00 15.76
CA ASP A 450 3.18 9.13 15.02
C ASP A 450 4.61 8.84 14.57
N PHE A 451 4.76 8.34 13.35
CA PHE A 451 6.07 8.06 12.75
C PHE A 451 6.92 9.32 12.54
N THR A 452 6.30 10.51 12.47
CA THR A 452 7.01 11.80 12.32
C THR A 452 7.63 12.31 13.61
N ARG A 453 7.25 11.71 14.75
CA ARG A 453 7.70 12.13 16.09
C ARG A 453 7.39 13.59 16.40
N GLY A 454 6.14 14.00 16.13
CA GLY A 454 5.60 15.35 16.39
C GLY A 454 5.70 16.32 15.23
N ALA A 455 6.36 15.95 14.12
CA ALA A 455 6.54 16.87 13.00
C ALA A 455 5.36 16.83 11.98
N TRP A 456 4.32 16.05 12.23
CA TRP A 456 3.14 15.92 11.37
C TRP A 456 2.35 17.23 11.19
N SER A 457 2.43 18.15 12.15
CA SER A 457 1.69 19.42 12.11
C SER A 457 2.27 20.44 11.13
N ALA A 458 3.54 20.27 10.72
CA ALA A 458 4.19 21.17 9.80
C ALA A 458 3.73 20.93 8.35
N LYS A 459 3.30 22.01 7.68
CA LYS A 459 3.08 21.97 6.22
C LYS A 459 4.40 21.73 5.50
N ARG A 460 4.38 20.86 4.50
CA ARG A 460 5.54 20.51 3.67
C ARG A 460 5.09 20.04 2.28
N PRO A 461 5.97 20.07 1.27
CA PRO A 461 5.64 19.58 -0.07
C PRO A 461 5.13 18.14 -0.05
N GLY A 462 4.31 17.80 -1.02
CA GLY A 462 3.73 16.48 -1.23
C GLY A 462 3.32 16.30 -2.68
N LEU A 463 2.31 15.45 -2.93
CA LEU A 463 1.82 15.10 -4.27
C LEU A 463 1.33 16.32 -5.09
N ASP A 464 0.86 17.38 -4.45
CA ASP A 464 0.41 18.61 -5.10
C ASP A 464 1.52 19.69 -5.21
N SER A 465 2.79 19.27 -5.23
CA SER A 465 3.91 20.18 -5.44
C SER A 465 3.91 20.81 -6.86
N SER A 466 4.33 22.08 -6.94
CA SER A 466 4.30 22.84 -8.19
C SER A 466 5.35 22.38 -9.21
N PRO A 467 5.06 22.46 -10.54
CA PRO A 467 6.06 22.22 -11.58
C PRO A 467 7.19 23.28 -11.58
N THR A 468 6.96 24.47 -11.00
CA THR A 468 7.98 25.53 -10.89
C THR A 468 9.16 25.15 -10.00
N ASP A 469 8.98 24.13 -9.16
CA ASP A 469 10.05 23.59 -8.31
C ASP A 469 10.98 22.62 -9.09
N MET A 470 10.67 22.34 -10.36
CA MET A 470 11.48 21.47 -11.21
C MET A 470 12.30 22.28 -12.21
N PRO A 471 13.62 22.02 -12.32
CA PRO A 471 14.40 22.59 -13.39
C PRO A 471 13.88 22.13 -14.76
N PRO A 472 14.06 22.91 -15.83
CA PRO A 472 13.67 22.51 -17.17
C PRO A 472 14.33 21.17 -17.51
N VAL A 473 13.53 20.23 -17.96
CA VAL A 473 13.99 18.94 -18.46
C VAL A 473 14.62 19.23 -19.81
N GLY A 474 15.96 19.31 -19.83
CA GLY A 474 16.74 19.45 -21.07
C GLY A 474 16.92 18.09 -21.74
#